data_62eefa55dd1bed675c5422f33e2190e6
#
_entry.id   62eefa55dd1bed675c5422f33e2190e6
#
_cell.length_a   1.000
_cell.length_b   1.000
_cell.length_c   1.000
_cell.angle_alpha   90.00
_cell.angle_beta   90.00
_cell.angle_gamma   90.00
#
_symmetry.space_group_name_H-M   'P 1'
#
loop_
_entity.id
_entity.type
_entity.pdbx_description
1 polymer ?
#
loop_
_entity_poly.entity_id
_entity_poly.type
_entity_poly.pdbx_seq_one_letter_code
_entity_poly.pdbx_strand_id
1 'polypeptide(L)'
;MQFVDSTHVKAHANRHKNIEVKIEKKAKKYHSQLNEEIKKDRELKGKKELSPTNRTEVVKKVESTTDKESGLFHKGEHKEVFAYSVQTSCDKNGWVLACRSYAGNLHDSETFMDFYEKDLKKFELRKIVMDAGYKTPAIAKMLIDDKIQPVLPYTSPTGKRKELFYPRDYVYDEYYDCYICPENEILKYSTTTREGYREYKSDIFTKTLKYRLLKNFFDLPIDF
;
A
#
# COMPACT_ATOMS: atom_id res chain seq x y z
N MET A 1 14.17 10.17 -15.21
CA MET A 1 13.87 8.82 -14.63
C MET A 1 14.81 8.62 -13.46
N GLN A 2 14.24 8.22 -12.32
CA GLN A 2 15.02 7.90 -11.13
C GLN A 2 14.69 6.48 -10.66
N PHE A 3 15.64 5.86 -10.00
CA PHE A 3 15.51 4.56 -9.35
C PHE A 3 15.56 4.78 -7.84
N VAL A 4 14.65 4.16 -7.12
CA VAL A 4 14.60 4.25 -5.66
C VAL A 4 14.68 2.85 -5.08
N ASP A 5 15.56 2.68 -4.12
CA ASP A 5 15.74 1.44 -3.38
C ASP A 5 16.18 1.73 -1.94
N SER A 6 16.00 0.76 -1.07
CA SER A 6 16.43 0.83 0.32
C SER A 6 17.46 -0.24 0.66
N THR A 7 18.36 0.10 1.54
CA THR A 7 19.30 -0.86 2.12
C THR A 7 19.34 -0.74 3.64
N HIS A 8 19.58 -1.84 4.32
CA HIS A 8 19.67 -1.85 5.77
C HIS A 8 21.12 -1.82 6.22
N VAL A 9 21.45 -0.84 7.05
CA VAL A 9 22.77 -0.67 7.67
C VAL A 9 22.65 -1.01 9.16
N LYS A 10 23.47 -1.94 9.64
CA LYS A 10 23.47 -2.34 11.05
C LYS A 10 23.88 -1.16 11.93
N ALA A 11 23.07 -0.86 12.95
CA ALA A 11 23.39 0.13 13.97
C ALA A 11 24.44 -0.43 14.96
N HIS A 12 25.24 0.47 15.52
CA HIS A 12 26.17 0.11 16.60
C HIS A 12 25.45 0.06 17.96
N ALA A 13 24.46 -0.83 18.05
CA ALA A 13 23.59 -0.99 19.21
C ALA A 13 23.57 -2.45 19.69
N ASN A 14 23.57 -2.64 21.01
CA ASN A 14 23.51 -3.96 21.60
C ASN A 14 22.05 -4.46 21.56
N ARG A 15 21.82 -5.62 20.92
CA ARG A 15 20.51 -6.25 20.80
C ARG A 15 19.82 -6.51 22.14
N HIS A 16 20.58 -6.86 23.17
CA HIS A 16 20.05 -7.22 24.49
C HIS A 16 19.77 -6.03 25.38
N LYS A 17 20.24 -4.83 25.01
CA LYS A 17 19.97 -3.58 25.72
C LYS A 17 18.81 -2.83 25.06
N ASN A 18 17.58 -3.26 25.36
CA ASN A 18 16.37 -2.69 24.80
C ASN A 18 15.27 -2.51 25.84
N ILE A 19 14.29 -1.68 25.52
CA ILE A 19 13.07 -1.43 26.30
C ILE A 19 11.84 -1.55 25.39
N GLU A 20 10.72 -2.06 25.93
CA GLU A 20 9.44 -2.01 25.25
C GLU A 20 8.75 -0.69 25.52
N VAL A 21 8.42 0.04 24.46
CA VAL A 21 7.67 1.31 24.54
C VAL A 21 6.31 1.10 23.87
N LYS A 22 5.24 1.54 24.56
CA LYS A 22 3.90 1.56 23.97
C LYS A 22 3.74 2.85 23.15
N ILE A 23 3.48 2.71 21.86
CA ILE A 23 3.26 3.83 20.95
C ILE A 23 1.83 3.79 20.44
N GLU A 24 1.12 4.90 20.52
CA GLU A 24 -0.14 5.09 19.85
C GLU A 24 0.12 5.42 18.39
N LYS A 25 -0.25 4.52 17.46
CA LYS A 25 -0.25 4.83 16.04
C LYS A 25 -1.46 5.70 15.73
N LYS A 26 -1.24 6.98 15.51
CA LYS A 26 -2.27 7.88 14.96
C LYS A 26 -2.47 7.59 13.47
N ALA A 27 -3.73 7.59 13.04
CA ALA A 27 -4.06 7.48 11.62
C ALA A 27 -3.34 8.57 10.81
N LYS A 28 -2.62 8.17 9.78
CA LYS A 28 -1.87 9.07 8.91
C LYS A 28 -2.85 9.90 8.05
N LYS A 29 -2.40 11.04 7.55
CA LYS A 29 -3.14 11.96 6.65
C LYS A 29 -3.85 11.21 5.49
N TYR A 30 -3.21 10.17 4.95
CA TYR A 30 -3.78 9.29 3.93
C TYR A 30 -5.10 8.62 4.37
N HIS A 31 -5.19 8.17 5.63
CA HIS A 31 -6.41 7.56 6.16
C HIS A 31 -7.60 8.53 6.20
N SER A 32 -7.34 9.80 6.49
CA SER A 32 -8.38 10.83 6.47
C SER A 32 -8.89 11.07 5.05
N GLN A 33 -7.98 11.20 4.08
CA GLN A 33 -8.34 11.36 2.66
C GLN A 33 -9.10 10.14 2.13
N LEU A 34 -8.64 8.93 2.44
CA LEU A 34 -9.34 7.70 2.05
C LEU A 34 -10.75 7.63 2.63
N ASN A 35 -10.93 7.99 3.90
CA ASN A 35 -12.24 7.98 4.55
C ASN A 35 -13.19 9.01 3.91
N GLU A 36 -12.71 10.19 3.53
CA GLU A 36 -13.51 11.19 2.82
C GLU A 36 -13.94 10.69 1.43
N GLU A 37 -13.05 10.05 0.70
CA GLU A 37 -13.37 9.48 -0.62
C GLU A 37 -14.36 8.31 -0.51
N ILE A 38 -14.19 7.42 0.47
CA ILE A 38 -15.14 6.35 0.76
C ILE A 38 -16.52 6.92 1.11
N LYS A 39 -16.57 7.97 1.91
CA LYS A 39 -17.82 8.64 2.27
C LYS A 39 -18.53 9.18 1.03
N LYS A 40 -17.83 9.92 0.18
CA LYS A 40 -18.36 10.46 -1.08
C LYS A 40 -18.87 9.34 -2.01
N ASP A 41 -18.10 8.28 -2.19
CA ASP A 41 -18.50 7.16 -3.05
C ASP A 41 -19.75 6.44 -2.54
N ARG A 42 -19.85 6.24 -1.22
CA ARG A 42 -21.01 5.62 -0.60
C ARG A 42 -22.25 6.51 -0.70
N GLU A 43 -22.10 7.80 -0.52
CA GLU A 43 -23.18 8.79 -0.64
C GLU A 43 -23.72 8.83 -2.07
N LEU A 44 -22.85 8.90 -3.09
CA LEU A 44 -23.21 8.82 -4.51
C LEU A 44 -24.00 7.55 -4.86
N LYS A 45 -23.73 6.45 -4.17
CA LYS A 45 -24.38 5.14 -4.35
C LYS A 45 -25.56 4.91 -3.39
N GLY A 46 -26.02 5.94 -2.68
CA GLY A 46 -27.16 5.86 -1.74
C GLY A 46 -26.92 4.94 -0.54
N LYS A 47 -25.67 4.68 -0.16
CA LYS A 47 -25.31 3.86 1.00
C LYS A 47 -25.07 4.71 2.24
N LYS A 48 -25.48 4.19 3.41
CA LYS A 48 -25.23 4.85 4.70
C LYS A 48 -23.73 5.02 4.96
N GLU A 49 -23.37 6.13 5.59
CA GLU A 49 -22.02 6.38 6.04
C GLU A 49 -21.52 5.27 6.99
N LEU A 50 -20.23 4.94 6.91
CA LEU A 50 -19.61 3.99 7.83
C LEU A 50 -19.40 4.68 9.19
N SER A 51 -19.69 3.96 10.28
CA SER A 51 -19.38 4.47 11.62
C SER A 51 -17.89 4.75 11.75
N PRO A 52 -17.50 5.90 12.33
CA PRO A 52 -16.10 6.24 12.51
C PRO A 52 -15.39 5.17 13.35
N THR A 53 -14.26 4.70 12.86
CA THR A 53 -13.43 3.75 13.59
C THR A 53 -12.28 4.53 14.20
N ASN A 54 -12.38 4.84 15.49
CA ASN A 54 -11.23 5.30 16.26
C ASN A 54 -10.31 4.10 16.52
N ARG A 55 -9.51 3.73 15.53
CA ARG A 55 -8.44 2.76 15.71
C ARG A 55 -7.18 3.47 16.17
N THR A 56 -7.12 3.79 17.44
CA THR A 56 -5.85 3.96 18.14
C THR A 56 -5.31 2.56 18.45
N GLU A 57 -4.42 2.08 17.61
CA GLU A 57 -3.72 0.83 17.90
C GLU A 57 -2.52 1.15 18.79
N VAL A 58 -2.53 0.65 20.00
CA VAL A 58 -1.36 0.66 20.88
C VAL A 58 -0.43 -0.45 20.41
N VAL A 59 0.67 -0.07 19.77
CA VAL A 59 1.67 -1.01 19.29
C VAL A 59 2.87 -0.99 20.23
N LYS A 60 3.34 -2.16 20.63
CA LYS A 60 4.60 -2.29 21.37
C LYS A 60 5.76 -2.11 20.39
N LYS A 61 6.63 -1.15 20.66
CA LYS A 61 7.87 -0.94 19.90
C LYS A 61 9.04 -1.27 20.81
N VAL A 62 9.98 -2.02 20.27
CA VAL A 62 11.26 -2.29 20.94
C VAL A 62 12.26 -1.21 20.54
N GLU A 63 12.77 -0.49 21.52
CA GLU A 63 13.76 0.57 21.31
C GLU A 63 15.09 0.20 21.95
N SER A 64 16.19 0.53 21.26
CA SER A 64 17.53 0.41 21.83
C SER A 64 17.76 1.46 22.90
N THR A 65 18.39 1.08 24.02
CA THR A 65 18.79 2.04 25.05
C THR A 65 20.06 2.84 24.70
N THR A 66 20.86 2.32 23.76
CA THR A 66 22.11 2.95 23.30
C THR A 66 21.92 3.80 22.05
N ASP A 67 20.99 3.43 21.18
CA ASP A 67 20.72 4.13 19.93
C ASP A 67 19.20 4.11 19.67
N LYS A 68 18.51 5.12 20.17
CA LYS A 68 17.04 5.23 20.15
C LYS A 68 16.47 5.47 18.75
N GLU A 69 17.28 5.99 17.83
CA GLU A 69 16.86 6.27 16.46
C GLU A 69 16.86 5.02 15.57
N SER A 70 17.63 4.00 15.97
CA SER A 70 17.66 2.72 15.27
C SER A 70 16.37 1.92 15.49
N GLY A 71 16.01 1.06 14.54
CA GLY A 71 14.87 0.16 14.63
C GLY A 71 15.28 -1.30 14.68
N LEU A 72 14.55 -2.12 15.44
CA LEU A 72 14.77 -3.56 15.46
C LEU A 72 14.34 -4.17 14.12
N PHE A 73 15.30 -4.63 13.35
CA PHE A 73 15.12 -5.21 12.04
C PHE A 73 15.29 -6.72 12.07
N HIS A 74 14.34 -7.44 11.45
CA HIS A 74 14.39 -8.89 11.30
C HIS A 74 14.83 -9.24 9.89
N LYS A 75 15.97 -9.90 9.77
CA LYS A 75 16.48 -10.42 8.49
C LYS A 75 16.45 -11.96 8.49
N GLY A 76 15.41 -12.52 7.87
CA GLY A 76 15.20 -13.97 7.87
C GLY A 76 14.83 -14.51 9.27
N GLU A 77 14.79 -15.83 9.41
CA GLU A 77 14.30 -16.49 10.63
C GLU A 77 15.20 -16.33 11.86
N HIS A 78 16.47 -15.91 11.71
CA HIS A 78 17.46 -16.03 12.78
C HIS A 78 18.28 -14.76 13.09
N LYS A 79 18.04 -13.63 12.41
CA LYS A 79 18.83 -12.41 12.64
C LYS A 79 17.95 -11.21 12.96
N GLU A 80 17.90 -10.88 14.25
CA GLU A 80 17.36 -9.62 14.72
C GLU A 80 18.52 -8.70 15.09
N VAL A 81 18.55 -7.52 14.50
CA VAL A 81 19.56 -6.50 14.77
C VAL A 81 18.93 -5.13 14.78
N PHE A 82 19.45 -4.22 15.57
CA PHE A 82 19.15 -2.81 15.41
C PHE A 82 19.82 -2.30 14.14
N ALA A 83 19.04 -1.63 13.29
CA ALA A 83 19.49 -1.16 11.99
C ALA A 83 18.80 0.15 11.60
N TYR A 84 19.36 0.78 10.58
CA TYR A 84 18.75 1.87 9.82
C TYR A 84 18.37 1.36 8.44
N SER A 85 17.20 1.80 7.93
CA SER A 85 16.84 1.69 6.54
C SER A 85 17.30 2.96 5.82
N VAL A 86 18.17 2.83 4.84
CA VAL A 86 18.70 3.96 4.07
C VAL A 86 18.02 3.95 2.71
N GLN A 87 17.11 4.90 2.51
CA GLN A 87 16.45 5.15 1.23
C GLN A 87 17.41 5.91 0.33
N THR A 88 17.59 5.45 -0.89
CA THR A 88 18.50 6.06 -1.86
C THR A 88 17.81 6.23 -3.19
N SER A 89 17.99 7.38 -3.82
CA SER A 89 17.57 7.63 -5.18
C SER A 89 18.76 7.88 -6.08
N CYS A 90 18.79 7.24 -7.25
CA CYS A 90 19.81 7.46 -8.25
C CYS A 90 19.21 7.71 -9.64
N ASP A 91 20.01 8.33 -10.52
CA ASP A 91 19.66 8.50 -11.92
C ASP A 91 19.98 7.24 -12.76
N LYS A 92 19.72 7.30 -14.06
CA LYS A 92 20.01 6.20 -15.00
C LYS A 92 21.50 5.85 -15.16
N ASN A 93 22.39 6.74 -14.72
CA ASN A 93 23.84 6.55 -14.80
C ASN A 93 24.42 6.05 -13.45
N GLY A 94 23.58 5.86 -12.44
CA GLY A 94 24.00 5.41 -11.11
C GLY A 94 24.44 6.54 -10.17
N TRP A 95 24.28 7.81 -10.53
CA TRP A 95 24.56 8.93 -9.65
C TRP A 95 23.50 9.00 -8.54
N VAL A 96 23.94 9.02 -7.29
CA VAL A 96 23.06 9.21 -6.14
C VAL A 96 22.61 10.67 -6.09
N LEU A 97 21.31 10.87 -6.18
CA LEU A 97 20.68 12.19 -6.18
C LEU A 97 20.18 12.59 -4.79
N ALA A 98 19.71 11.63 -4.04
CA ALA A 98 19.22 11.82 -2.67
C ALA A 98 19.42 10.55 -1.85
N CYS A 99 19.59 10.74 -0.53
CA CYS A 99 19.75 9.69 0.44
C CYS A 99 19.18 10.14 1.78
N ARG A 100 18.42 9.27 2.46
CA ARG A 100 17.88 9.54 3.79
C ARG A 100 17.79 8.27 4.61
N SER A 101 18.15 8.36 5.90
CA SER A 101 18.08 7.25 6.84
C SER A 101 16.80 7.29 7.68
N TYR A 102 16.27 6.12 7.96
CA TYR A 102 15.10 5.89 8.81
C TYR A 102 15.37 4.73 9.77
N ALA A 103 14.54 4.58 10.81
CA ALA A 103 14.62 3.40 11.66
C ALA A 103 14.36 2.12 10.87
N GLY A 104 15.20 1.10 11.04
CA GLY A 104 15.19 -0.11 10.22
C GLY A 104 13.95 -1.01 10.35
N ASN A 105 13.10 -0.76 11.32
CA ASN A 105 11.82 -1.47 11.51
C ASN A 105 10.65 -0.84 10.74
N LEU A 106 10.87 0.28 10.04
CA LEU A 106 9.85 0.91 9.21
C LEU A 106 9.84 0.26 7.82
N HIS A 107 8.63 0.03 7.30
CA HIS A 107 8.48 -0.52 5.96
C HIS A 107 8.81 0.54 4.89
N ASP A 108 9.39 0.12 3.76
CA ASP A 108 9.81 1.03 2.68
C ASP A 108 8.68 1.90 2.15
N SER A 109 7.47 1.36 2.07
CA SER A 109 6.29 2.14 1.69
C SER A 109 5.90 3.24 2.69
N GLU A 110 6.30 3.13 3.95
CA GLU A 110 6.04 4.18 4.95
C GLU A 110 7.08 5.28 4.87
N THR A 111 8.34 4.92 4.68
CA THR A 111 9.46 5.85 4.62
C THR A 111 9.53 6.61 3.29
N PHE A 112 9.07 5.98 2.21
CA PHE A 112 9.08 6.58 0.87
C PHE A 112 8.28 7.88 0.78
N MET A 113 7.11 7.96 1.45
CA MET A 113 6.26 9.16 1.42
C MET A 113 7.01 10.39 1.93
N ASP A 114 7.72 10.24 3.07
CA ASP A 114 8.53 11.31 3.66
C ASP A 114 9.76 11.62 2.80
N PHE A 115 10.42 10.60 2.28
CA PHE A 115 11.57 10.74 1.39
C PHE A 115 11.22 11.45 0.09
N TYR A 116 10.07 11.11 -0.51
CA TYR A 116 9.57 11.75 -1.71
C TYR A 116 9.30 13.24 -1.47
N GLU A 117 8.52 13.57 -0.45
CA GLU A 117 8.15 14.96 -0.17
C GLU A 117 9.36 15.84 0.16
N LYS A 118 10.31 15.34 0.92
CA LYS A 118 11.45 16.13 1.41
C LYS A 118 12.63 16.20 0.45
N ASP A 119 12.88 15.12 -0.30
CA ASP A 119 14.12 14.97 -1.06
C ASP A 119 13.92 14.82 -2.56
N LEU A 120 12.87 14.12 -3.01
CA LEU A 120 12.70 13.82 -4.43
C LEU A 120 11.86 14.87 -5.16
N LYS A 121 10.88 15.47 -4.51
CA LYS A 121 9.95 16.43 -5.13
C LYS A 121 10.62 17.68 -5.69
N LYS A 122 11.83 18.00 -5.23
CA LYS A 122 12.65 19.11 -5.76
C LYS A 122 13.25 18.86 -7.15
N PHE A 123 13.23 17.60 -7.61
CA PHE A 123 13.72 17.25 -8.93
C PHE A 123 12.57 17.21 -9.94
N GLU A 124 12.84 17.56 -11.20
CA GLU A 124 11.88 17.37 -12.30
C GLU A 124 11.76 15.89 -12.66
N LEU A 125 10.84 15.21 -12.03
CA LEU A 125 10.63 13.77 -12.17
C LEU A 125 9.52 13.49 -13.20
N ARG A 126 9.80 12.58 -14.14
CA ARG A 126 8.79 12.03 -15.06
C ARG A 126 8.45 10.57 -14.75
N LYS A 127 9.44 9.81 -14.30
CA LYS A 127 9.30 8.38 -13.98
C LYS A 127 10.12 8.03 -12.76
N ILE A 128 9.55 7.22 -11.86
CA ILE A 128 10.24 6.62 -10.71
C ILE A 128 10.10 5.11 -10.81
N VAL A 129 11.24 4.42 -10.77
CA VAL A 129 11.33 2.96 -10.76
C VAL A 129 11.57 2.50 -9.33
N MET A 130 10.76 1.58 -8.85
CA MET A 130 10.83 1.06 -7.48
C MET A 130 10.57 -0.44 -7.48
N ASP A 131 10.98 -1.12 -6.41
CA ASP A 131 10.71 -2.54 -6.22
C ASP A 131 9.28 -2.82 -5.70
N ALA A 132 8.98 -4.10 -5.45
CA ALA A 132 7.66 -4.52 -4.95
C ALA A 132 7.34 -4.03 -3.54
N GLY A 133 8.33 -3.70 -2.72
CA GLY A 133 8.17 -3.16 -1.36
C GLY A 133 7.46 -1.80 -1.34
N TYR A 134 7.57 -1.04 -2.42
CA TYR A 134 6.91 0.27 -2.58
C TYR A 134 5.52 0.19 -3.21
N LYS A 135 5.08 -1.00 -3.65
CA LYS A 135 3.82 -1.18 -4.36
C LYS A 135 2.62 -1.03 -3.43
N THR A 136 2.20 0.21 -3.21
CA THR A 136 0.99 0.54 -2.46
C THR A 136 0.11 1.52 -3.24
N PRO A 137 -1.22 1.44 -3.11
CA PRO A 137 -2.13 2.39 -3.76
C PRO A 137 -1.86 3.84 -3.37
N ALA A 138 -1.42 4.09 -2.13
CA ALA A 138 -1.10 5.42 -1.64
C ALA A 138 0.07 6.05 -2.39
N ILE A 139 1.16 5.29 -2.60
CA ILE A 139 2.33 5.75 -3.34
C ILE A 139 1.97 5.96 -4.82
N ALA A 140 1.25 5.01 -5.42
CA ALA A 140 0.85 5.12 -6.82
C ALA A 140 -0.02 6.37 -7.04
N LYS A 141 -1.05 6.60 -6.20
CA LYS A 141 -1.90 7.78 -6.27
C LYS A 141 -1.10 9.07 -6.13
N MET A 142 -0.25 9.19 -5.13
CA MET A 142 0.56 10.38 -4.89
C MET A 142 1.43 10.74 -6.09
N LEU A 143 2.09 9.75 -6.68
CA LEU A 143 2.95 9.97 -7.85
C LEU A 143 2.16 10.37 -9.09
N ILE A 144 0.99 9.75 -9.32
CA ILE A 144 0.12 10.07 -10.46
C ILE A 144 -0.49 11.46 -10.30
N ASP A 145 -0.91 11.85 -9.10
CA ASP A 145 -1.42 13.19 -8.81
C ASP A 145 -0.35 14.26 -9.11
N ASP A 146 0.92 13.95 -8.84
CA ASP A 146 2.07 14.81 -9.19
C ASP A 146 2.54 14.61 -10.66
N LYS A 147 1.79 13.89 -11.50
CA LYS A 147 2.07 13.61 -12.92
C LYS A 147 3.38 12.84 -13.15
N ILE A 148 3.76 11.99 -12.21
CA ILE A 148 4.93 11.12 -12.27
C ILE A 148 4.47 9.71 -12.53
N GLN A 149 5.05 9.04 -13.52
CA GLN A 149 4.76 7.64 -13.82
C GLN A 149 5.49 6.71 -12.85
N PRO A 150 4.78 5.98 -11.94
CA PRO A 150 5.39 4.93 -11.15
C PRO A 150 5.66 3.71 -12.02
N VAL A 151 6.86 3.16 -11.93
CA VAL A 151 7.25 1.90 -12.59
C VAL A 151 7.49 0.87 -11.49
N LEU A 152 6.57 -0.07 -11.38
CA LEU A 152 6.55 -1.09 -10.33
C LEU A 152 6.54 -2.49 -10.97
N PRO A 153 7.15 -3.50 -10.34
CA PRO A 153 7.17 -4.84 -10.91
C PRO A 153 5.77 -5.46 -10.90
N TYR A 154 5.47 -6.19 -11.96
CA TYR A 154 4.27 -7.01 -12.00
C TYR A 154 4.39 -8.15 -10.99
N THR A 155 3.38 -8.30 -10.16
CA THR A 155 3.28 -9.41 -9.21
C THR A 155 2.20 -10.35 -9.70
N SER A 156 2.59 -11.53 -10.16
CA SER A 156 1.62 -12.56 -10.53
C SER A 156 0.83 -13.01 -9.29
N PRO A 157 -0.50 -13.17 -9.40
CA PRO A 157 -1.28 -13.76 -8.32
C PRO A 157 -0.76 -15.16 -7.98
N THR A 158 -0.37 -15.37 -6.72
CA THR A 158 0.07 -16.68 -6.23
C THR A 158 -1.13 -17.54 -5.85
N GLY A 159 -1.13 -18.80 -6.31
CA GLY A 159 -2.11 -19.82 -5.95
C GLY A 159 -2.98 -20.26 -7.12
N LYS A 160 -2.88 -21.55 -7.48
CA LYS A 160 -3.81 -22.22 -8.39
C LYS A 160 -5.09 -22.55 -7.61
N ARG A 161 -6.08 -21.68 -7.64
CA ARG A 161 -7.44 -22.02 -7.20
C ARG A 161 -8.15 -22.72 -8.34
N LYS A 162 -8.19 -24.05 -8.34
CA LYS A 162 -8.70 -24.86 -9.45
C LYS A 162 -10.20 -24.68 -9.70
N GLU A 163 -10.95 -24.07 -8.79
CA GLU A 163 -12.42 -24.01 -8.82
C GLU A 163 -13.00 -22.59 -8.70
N LEU A 164 -12.16 -21.54 -8.76
CA LEU A 164 -12.62 -20.16 -8.63
C LEU A 164 -12.16 -19.34 -9.84
N PHE A 165 -13.04 -18.49 -10.32
CA PHE A 165 -12.70 -17.49 -11.33
C PHE A 165 -11.73 -16.45 -10.79
N TYR A 166 -10.80 -16.01 -11.65
CA TYR A 166 -9.90 -14.90 -11.33
C TYR A 166 -10.55 -13.56 -11.66
N PRO A 167 -10.12 -12.45 -11.05
CA PRO A 167 -10.63 -11.10 -11.39
C PRO A 167 -10.59 -10.80 -12.89
N ARG A 168 -9.58 -11.26 -13.61
CA ARG A 168 -9.42 -11.09 -15.06
C ARG A 168 -10.45 -11.84 -15.92
N ASP A 169 -11.14 -12.81 -15.33
CA ASP A 169 -12.15 -13.62 -16.04
C ASP A 169 -13.52 -12.91 -16.06
N TYR A 170 -13.66 -11.81 -15.29
CA TYR A 170 -14.87 -11.00 -15.25
C TYR A 170 -14.77 -9.82 -16.20
N VAL A 171 -15.87 -9.51 -16.87
CA VAL A 171 -15.98 -8.32 -17.72
C VAL A 171 -16.68 -7.21 -16.96
N TYR A 172 -16.08 -6.03 -16.92
CA TYR A 172 -16.70 -4.86 -16.30
C TYR A 172 -17.47 -4.06 -17.33
N ASP A 173 -18.73 -3.78 -17.03
CA ASP A 173 -19.59 -2.89 -17.81
C ASP A 173 -19.67 -1.54 -17.11
N GLU A 174 -19.07 -0.52 -17.74
CA GLU A 174 -19.01 0.84 -17.16
C GLU A 174 -20.38 1.54 -17.17
N TYR A 175 -21.22 1.23 -18.16
CA TYR A 175 -22.52 1.89 -18.29
C TYR A 175 -23.48 1.48 -17.17
N TYR A 176 -23.50 0.18 -16.84
CA TYR A 176 -24.33 -0.36 -15.77
C TYR A 176 -23.65 -0.46 -14.42
N ASP A 177 -22.35 -0.11 -14.33
CA ASP A 177 -21.51 -0.27 -13.12
C ASP A 177 -21.66 -1.67 -12.52
N CYS A 178 -21.48 -2.71 -13.35
CA CYS A 178 -21.60 -4.09 -12.94
C CYS A 178 -20.48 -4.97 -13.53
N TYR A 179 -20.29 -6.15 -12.97
CA TYR A 179 -19.42 -7.17 -13.53
C TYR A 179 -20.25 -8.32 -14.07
N ILE A 180 -19.81 -8.88 -15.19
CA ILE A 180 -20.36 -10.10 -15.79
C ILE A 180 -19.37 -11.22 -15.53
N CYS A 181 -19.82 -12.30 -14.87
CA CYS A 181 -18.97 -13.47 -14.63
C CYS A 181 -18.91 -14.38 -15.88
N PRO A 182 -17.96 -15.33 -15.97
CA PRO A 182 -17.89 -16.28 -17.07
C PRO A 182 -19.14 -17.15 -17.28
N GLU A 183 -20.00 -17.26 -16.28
CA GLU A 183 -21.29 -17.95 -16.37
C GLU A 183 -22.45 -17.00 -16.73
N ASN A 184 -22.14 -15.79 -17.22
CA ASN A 184 -23.09 -14.74 -17.60
C ASN A 184 -23.98 -14.21 -16.47
N GLU A 185 -23.55 -14.39 -15.21
CA GLU A 185 -24.24 -13.80 -14.07
C GLU A 185 -23.79 -12.34 -13.86
N ILE A 186 -24.72 -11.46 -13.53
CA ILE A 186 -24.47 -10.04 -13.29
C ILE A 186 -24.21 -9.80 -11.81
N LEU A 187 -23.04 -9.25 -11.50
CA LEU A 187 -22.67 -8.80 -10.16
C LEU A 187 -22.89 -7.30 -10.07
N LYS A 188 -23.84 -6.89 -9.25
CA LYS A 188 -24.15 -5.47 -9.01
C LYS A 188 -23.36 -4.92 -7.84
N TYR A 189 -23.13 -3.59 -7.84
CA TYR A 189 -22.51 -2.91 -6.71
C TYR A 189 -23.27 -3.18 -5.42
N SER A 190 -22.58 -3.66 -4.40
CA SER A 190 -23.12 -3.97 -3.08
C SER A 190 -22.74 -2.93 -2.05
N THR A 191 -21.45 -2.64 -1.91
CA THR A 191 -20.94 -1.70 -0.91
C THR A 191 -19.50 -1.29 -1.21
N THR A 192 -19.04 -0.21 -0.57
CA THR A 192 -17.62 0.13 -0.50
C THR A 192 -17.10 -0.16 0.89
N THR A 193 -16.03 -0.95 0.98
CA THR A 193 -15.43 -1.40 2.24
C THR A 193 -14.64 -0.28 2.92
N ARG A 194 -14.20 -0.50 4.17
CA ARG A 194 -13.35 0.46 4.91
C ARG A 194 -11.95 0.60 4.36
N GLU A 195 -11.52 -0.39 3.58
CA GLU A 195 -10.23 -0.40 2.88
C GLU A 195 -10.29 0.30 1.52
N GLY A 196 -11.46 0.83 1.12
CA GLY A 196 -11.66 1.52 -0.15
C GLY A 196 -11.90 0.59 -1.35
N TYR A 197 -12.31 -0.65 -1.12
CA TYR A 197 -12.66 -1.57 -2.21
C TYR A 197 -14.16 -1.54 -2.47
N ARG A 198 -14.56 -1.42 -3.74
CA ARG A 198 -15.95 -1.65 -4.17
C ARG A 198 -16.23 -3.14 -4.25
N GLU A 199 -17.31 -3.56 -3.63
CA GLU A 199 -17.76 -4.94 -3.59
C GLU A 199 -18.98 -5.11 -4.48
N TYR A 200 -18.91 -6.10 -5.37
CA TYR A 200 -19.99 -6.47 -6.29
C TYR A 200 -20.49 -7.87 -5.96
N LYS A 201 -21.80 -8.08 -6.00
CA LYS A 201 -22.46 -9.35 -5.66
C LYS A 201 -23.52 -9.71 -6.68
N SER A 202 -23.70 -11.00 -6.93
CA SER A 202 -24.86 -11.54 -7.66
C SER A 202 -26.08 -11.62 -6.72
N ASP A 203 -27.27 -11.38 -7.29
CA ASP A 203 -28.55 -11.55 -6.60
C ASP A 203 -28.94 -13.05 -6.48
N ILE A 204 -28.36 -13.92 -7.27
CA ILE A 204 -28.68 -15.34 -7.30
C ILE A 204 -27.92 -16.09 -6.21
N PHE A 205 -28.67 -16.59 -5.26
CA PHE A 205 -28.18 -17.43 -4.18
C PHE A 205 -27.98 -18.87 -4.68
N THR A 206 -26.97 -19.12 -5.51
CA THR A 206 -26.58 -20.50 -5.77
C THR A 206 -25.78 -21.02 -4.58
N LYS A 207 -26.20 -22.16 -4.04
CA LYS A 207 -25.63 -22.79 -2.82
C LYS A 207 -24.12 -23.04 -2.87
N THR A 208 -23.47 -22.86 -4.02
CA THR A 208 -22.11 -23.33 -4.27
C THR A 208 -21.06 -22.22 -4.37
N LEU A 209 -21.40 -20.96 -4.70
CA LEU A 209 -20.39 -19.92 -4.92
C LEU A 209 -20.93 -18.53 -4.55
N LYS A 210 -20.46 -18.00 -3.44
CA LYS A 210 -20.55 -16.55 -3.16
C LYS A 210 -19.51 -15.83 -4.02
N TYR A 211 -19.90 -15.37 -5.19
CA TYR A 211 -19.04 -14.51 -6.00
C TYR A 211 -18.94 -13.15 -5.31
N ARG A 212 -17.76 -12.85 -4.81
CA ARG A 212 -17.40 -11.55 -4.27
C ARG A 212 -16.22 -11.03 -5.06
N LEU A 213 -16.46 -10.03 -5.87
CA LEU A 213 -15.40 -9.33 -6.54
C LEU A 213 -15.09 -8.04 -5.77
N LEU A 214 -13.82 -7.83 -5.47
CA LEU A 214 -13.33 -6.61 -4.85
C LEU A 214 -12.59 -5.80 -5.94
N LYS A 215 -13.12 -4.64 -6.32
CA LYS A 215 -12.45 -3.67 -7.15
C LYS A 215 -11.80 -2.62 -6.25
N ASN A 216 -10.52 -2.36 -6.46
CA ASN A 216 -9.83 -1.29 -5.75
C ASN A 216 -10.42 0.07 -6.19
N PHE A 217 -10.73 0.93 -5.22
CA PHE A 217 -11.23 2.29 -5.49
C PHE A 217 -10.25 3.11 -6.35
N PHE A 218 -8.97 2.75 -6.30
CA PHE A 218 -7.87 3.38 -7.03
C PHE A 218 -7.44 2.61 -8.29
N ASP A 219 -8.27 1.74 -8.85
CA ASP A 219 -8.01 1.17 -10.17
C ASP A 219 -8.06 2.29 -11.20
N LEU A 220 -6.93 2.98 -11.33
CA LEU A 220 -6.65 3.83 -12.47
C LEU A 220 -6.49 2.90 -13.68
N PRO A 221 -7.04 3.23 -14.85
CA PRO A 221 -6.73 2.52 -16.06
C PRO A 221 -5.22 2.64 -16.26
N ILE A 222 -4.51 1.55 -16.02
CA ILE A 222 -3.12 1.42 -16.43
C ILE A 222 -3.23 0.97 -17.89
N ASP A 223 -3.36 1.95 -18.78
CA ASP A 223 -3.12 1.73 -20.19
C ASP A 223 -1.64 1.36 -20.32
N PHE A 224 -1.38 0.13 -20.75
CA PHE A 224 -0.06 -0.39 -21.08
C PHE A 224 0.39 0.10 -22.46
#